data_1992047169ebf8883fcf8dcd47a9739e
#
_entry.id   1992047169ebf8883fcf8dcd47a9739e
#
_cell.length_a   1.000
_cell.length_b   1.000
_cell.length_c   1.000
_cell.angle_alpha   90.00
_cell.angle_beta   90.00
_cell.angle_gamma   90.00
#
_symmetry.space_group_name_H-M   'P 1'
#
loop_
_entity.id
_entity.type
_entity.pdbx_description
1 polymer ?
#
loop_
_entity_poly.entity_id
_entity_poly.type
_entity_poly.pdbx_seq_one_letter_code
_entity_poly.pdbx_strand_id
1 'polypeptide(L)'
;VSASDVSNNNTPIDFMSDLNEVYEKFKDGSISIRGHKSMKFINKIPFNIVTENANKLYSTRQGKYGALNPKCFDQTYHIDEYNPLVINNVYNENSYKIIKDYFHSNIDCGNFALGDRQANRYKSNNESFSRLVQYELLPLVEHVLNKKMQPTYIYVSCYTKNQEKDGEERKTELPPHTDRPDCEYTISYIIDKPEGSNWPIYVDKTKQPVKNKGRYWFYPPKENCIPVDGDANSLMMFNGTDHIHYREEMPCDFYYIVLLHFRSVET
;
A
#
# COMPACT_ATOMS: atom_id res chain seq x y z
N VAL A 1 -31.30 -4.64 4.40
CA VAL A 1 -30.51 -5.38 5.42
C VAL A 1 -29.95 -4.33 6.34
N SER A 2 -30.33 -4.36 7.61
CA SER A 2 -29.97 -3.30 8.58
C SER A 2 -28.51 -3.41 8.98
N ALA A 3 -27.89 -2.27 9.26
CA ALA A 3 -26.48 -2.16 9.69
C ALA A 3 -26.16 -2.90 11.01
N SER A 4 -27.18 -3.45 11.69
CA SER A 4 -27.04 -4.20 12.93
C SER A 4 -26.56 -5.65 12.74
N ASP A 5 -26.66 -6.22 11.53
CA ASP A 5 -26.36 -7.64 11.30
C ASP A 5 -24.91 -7.92 10.95
N VAL A 6 -24.10 -6.86 10.74
CA VAL A 6 -22.68 -7.02 10.37
C VAL A 6 -21.76 -7.09 11.60
N SER A 7 -22.25 -6.74 12.80
CA SER A 7 -21.40 -6.59 13.99
C SER A 7 -21.26 -7.83 14.87
N ASN A 8 -21.97 -8.93 14.60
CA ASN A 8 -22.01 -10.09 15.50
C ASN A 8 -21.52 -11.42 14.90
N ASN A 9 -20.98 -11.44 13.69
CA ASN A 9 -20.34 -12.66 13.20
C ASN A 9 -18.88 -12.70 13.65
N ASN A 10 -18.66 -13.11 14.89
CA ASN A 10 -17.39 -13.62 15.43
C ASN A 10 -17.04 -15.02 14.87
N THR A 11 -17.56 -15.40 13.73
CA THR A 11 -17.03 -16.54 12.99
C THR A 11 -15.65 -16.13 12.50
N PRO A 12 -14.57 -16.86 12.86
CA PRO A 12 -13.30 -16.65 12.22
C PRO A 12 -13.59 -16.78 10.72
N ILE A 13 -13.36 -15.70 9.98
CA ILE A 13 -13.27 -15.80 8.52
C ILE A 13 -12.35 -16.98 8.30
N ASP A 14 -12.78 -18.00 7.59
CA ASP A 14 -11.89 -19.10 7.19
C ASP A 14 -10.92 -18.51 6.18
N PHE A 15 -9.99 -17.76 6.73
CA PHE A 15 -9.05 -16.94 6.00
C PHE A 15 -8.22 -17.76 5.03
N MET A 16 -8.00 -19.05 5.33
CA MET A 16 -7.28 -19.96 4.44
C MET A 16 -8.14 -20.40 3.27
N SER A 17 -9.45 -20.56 3.47
CA SER A 17 -10.42 -20.80 2.41
C SER A 17 -10.50 -19.59 1.49
N ASP A 18 -10.61 -18.38 2.07
CA ASP A 18 -10.69 -17.13 1.31
C ASP A 18 -9.39 -16.84 0.56
N LEU A 19 -8.22 -17.09 1.17
CA LEU A 19 -6.93 -16.98 0.47
C LEU A 19 -6.79 -17.98 -0.67
N ASN A 20 -7.22 -19.21 -0.46
CA ASN A 20 -7.20 -20.25 -1.51
C ASN A 20 -8.12 -19.85 -2.67
N GLU A 21 -9.33 -19.38 -2.36
CA GLU A 21 -10.27 -18.91 -3.38
C GLU A 21 -9.72 -17.72 -4.14
N VAL A 22 -9.16 -16.75 -3.44
CA VAL A 22 -8.50 -15.58 -4.05
C VAL A 22 -7.31 -16.01 -4.90
N TYR A 23 -6.48 -16.93 -4.40
CA TYR A 23 -5.31 -17.44 -5.13
C TYR A 23 -5.70 -18.18 -6.40
N GLU A 24 -6.69 -19.07 -6.34
CA GLU A 24 -7.17 -19.81 -7.53
C GLU A 24 -7.80 -18.86 -8.55
N LYS A 25 -8.56 -17.87 -8.10
CA LYS A 25 -9.10 -16.81 -8.95
C LYS A 25 -8.02 -15.93 -9.57
N PHE A 26 -6.90 -15.72 -8.89
CA PHE A 26 -5.72 -15.08 -9.47
C PHE A 26 -5.03 -15.93 -10.52
N LYS A 27 -4.90 -17.21 -10.23
CA LYS A 27 -4.22 -18.17 -11.10
C LYS A 27 -4.96 -18.39 -12.41
N ASP A 28 -6.28 -18.47 -12.39
CA ASP A 28 -7.12 -18.66 -13.59
C ASP A 28 -7.46 -17.33 -14.28
N GLY A 29 -7.08 -16.19 -13.73
CA GLY A 29 -7.33 -14.86 -14.28
C GLY A 29 -8.78 -14.39 -14.14
N SER A 30 -9.60 -15.05 -13.33
CA SER A 30 -11.02 -14.72 -13.14
C SER A 30 -11.24 -13.48 -12.25
N ILE A 31 -10.26 -13.10 -11.43
CA ILE A 31 -10.27 -11.80 -10.77
C ILE A 31 -9.66 -10.76 -11.71
N SER A 32 -10.48 -10.19 -12.55
CA SER A 32 -10.13 -8.94 -13.21
C SER A 32 -10.49 -7.77 -12.30
N ILE A 33 -9.50 -7.04 -11.84
CA ILE A 33 -9.75 -5.71 -11.29
C ILE A 33 -10.28 -4.88 -12.45
N ARG A 34 -11.51 -4.35 -12.32
CA ARG A 34 -12.13 -3.52 -13.35
C ARG A 34 -11.15 -2.45 -13.80
N GLY A 35 -10.77 -2.47 -15.07
CA GLY A 35 -9.93 -1.46 -15.70
C GLY A 35 -8.58 -1.95 -16.26
N HIS A 36 -8.08 -3.13 -15.90
CA HIS A 36 -6.79 -3.63 -16.41
C HIS A 36 -6.91 -4.94 -17.18
N LYS A 37 -7.20 -4.83 -18.48
CA LYS A 37 -7.19 -5.98 -19.43
C LYS A 37 -5.82 -6.62 -19.69
N SER A 38 -4.73 -6.11 -19.10
CA SER A 38 -3.37 -6.53 -19.50
C SER A 38 -2.42 -6.91 -18.35
N MET A 39 -2.87 -6.99 -17.12
CA MET A 39 -1.99 -7.46 -16.06
C MET A 39 -2.02 -8.99 -15.97
N LYS A 40 -1.14 -9.63 -16.69
CA LYS A 40 -0.72 -10.98 -16.36
C LYS A 40 0.00 -10.92 -15.03
N PHE A 41 -0.67 -11.40 -13.98
CA PHE A 41 -0.08 -11.50 -12.65
C PHE A 41 0.91 -12.66 -12.66
N ILE A 42 2.19 -12.34 -12.66
CA ILE A 42 3.21 -13.32 -12.37
C ILE A 42 3.49 -13.16 -10.88
N ASN A 43 2.69 -13.81 -10.05
CA ASN A 43 3.09 -14.03 -8.66
C ASN A 43 4.19 -15.09 -8.67
N LYS A 44 5.43 -14.66 -8.53
CA LYS A 44 6.58 -15.56 -8.49
C LYS A 44 6.77 -16.22 -7.14
N ILE A 45 6.05 -15.76 -6.12
CA ILE A 45 6.20 -16.28 -4.77
C ILE A 45 5.45 -17.59 -4.68
N PRO A 46 6.12 -18.68 -4.28
CA PRO A 46 5.47 -19.97 -4.09
C PRO A 46 4.31 -19.88 -3.08
N PHE A 47 3.21 -20.52 -3.39
CA PHE A 47 1.99 -20.46 -2.57
C PHE A 47 2.21 -20.88 -1.12
N ASN A 48 3.04 -21.90 -0.89
CA ASN A 48 3.39 -22.35 0.46
C ASN A 48 4.11 -21.25 1.29
N ILE A 49 4.92 -20.42 0.66
CA ILE A 49 5.56 -19.27 1.36
C ILE A 49 4.52 -18.23 1.75
N VAL A 50 3.58 -17.91 0.86
CA VAL A 50 2.49 -16.99 1.15
C VAL A 50 1.64 -17.51 2.30
N THR A 51 1.21 -18.76 2.24
CA THR A 51 0.34 -19.37 3.26
C THR A 51 1.03 -19.52 4.61
N GLU A 52 2.30 -19.89 4.64
CA GLU A 52 3.07 -19.99 5.88
C GLU A 52 3.13 -18.63 6.60
N ASN A 53 3.46 -17.57 5.87
CA ASN A 53 3.55 -16.23 6.45
C ASN A 53 2.16 -15.66 6.79
N ALA A 54 1.13 -15.96 6.01
CA ALA A 54 -0.25 -15.64 6.35
C ALA A 54 -0.67 -16.29 7.66
N ASN A 55 -0.36 -17.57 7.86
CA ASN A 55 -0.63 -18.28 9.12
C ASN A 55 0.14 -17.67 10.30
N LYS A 56 1.41 -17.31 10.10
CA LYS A 56 2.19 -16.60 11.12
C LYS A 56 1.52 -15.29 11.49
N LEU A 57 1.13 -14.47 10.52
CA LEU A 57 0.44 -13.20 10.76
C LEU A 57 -0.90 -13.42 11.44
N TYR A 58 -1.68 -14.42 11.00
CA TYR A 58 -2.95 -14.77 11.62
C TYR A 58 -2.79 -15.15 13.09
N SER A 59 -1.73 -15.91 13.43
CA SER A 59 -1.47 -16.33 14.82
C SER A 59 -1.13 -15.18 15.78
N THR A 60 -0.79 -13.99 15.26
CA THR A 60 -0.51 -12.80 16.07
C THR A 60 -1.75 -11.97 16.36
N ARG A 61 -2.90 -12.33 15.77
CA ARG A 61 -4.15 -11.57 15.94
C ARG A 61 -4.61 -11.60 17.37
N GLN A 62 -4.98 -10.44 17.88
CA GLN A 62 -5.44 -10.25 19.26
C GLN A 62 -6.70 -9.39 19.31
N GLY A 63 -7.75 -9.92 19.91
CA GLY A 63 -8.98 -9.20 20.15
C GLY A 63 -9.66 -8.66 18.89
N LYS A 64 -10.37 -7.56 19.02
CA LYS A 64 -11.25 -6.97 18.00
C LYS A 64 -10.49 -6.46 16.77
N TYR A 65 -9.24 -6.02 16.94
CA TYR A 65 -8.49 -5.33 15.90
C TYR A 65 -7.48 -6.24 15.17
N GLY A 66 -7.52 -7.55 15.42
CA GLY A 66 -6.67 -8.51 14.73
C GLY A 66 -5.18 -8.27 14.99
N ALA A 67 -4.41 -8.11 13.90
CA ALA A 67 -2.96 -7.87 13.96
C ALA A 67 -2.61 -6.38 14.20
N LEU A 68 -3.59 -5.48 14.10
CA LEU A 68 -3.38 -4.05 14.20
C LEU A 68 -3.17 -3.60 15.67
N ASN A 69 -2.47 -2.50 15.82
CA ASN A 69 -2.30 -1.85 17.12
C ASN A 69 -3.62 -1.18 17.53
N PRO A 70 -4.24 -1.57 18.66
CA PRO A 70 -5.51 -0.99 19.11
C PRO A 70 -5.46 0.53 19.30
N LYS A 71 -4.29 1.08 19.66
CA LYS A 71 -4.12 2.53 19.89
C LYS A 71 -4.40 3.36 18.63
N CYS A 72 -4.31 2.75 17.44
CA CYS A 72 -4.68 3.44 16.20
C CYS A 72 -6.19 3.73 16.11
N PHE A 73 -7.02 3.04 16.87
CA PHE A 73 -8.47 3.24 16.90
C PHE A 73 -8.93 4.16 18.04
N ASP A 74 -8.04 4.52 18.96
CA ASP A 74 -8.35 5.43 20.08
C ASP A 74 -8.25 6.91 19.67
N GLN A 75 -7.77 7.18 18.46
CA GLN A 75 -7.58 8.52 17.94
C GLN A 75 -8.72 8.91 17.00
N THR A 76 -9.10 10.17 17.02
CA THR A 76 -9.97 10.77 16.01
C THR A 76 -9.09 11.37 14.92
N TYR A 77 -9.31 10.95 13.70
CA TYR A 77 -8.58 11.46 12.56
C TYR A 77 -9.43 12.48 11.80
N HIS A 78 -8.82 13.59 11.43
CA HIS A 78 -9.44 14.59 10.59
C HIS A 78 -8.73 14.59 9.25
N ILE A 79 -9.29 13.85 8.30
CA ILE A 79 -8.93 13.96 6.89
C ILE A 79 -9.90 14.97 6.29
N ASP A 80 -9.42 16.17 6.05
CA ASP A 80 -10.05 17.04 5.07
C ASP A 80 -9.47 16.75 3.67
N GLU A 81 -10.03 17.35 2.64
CA GLU A 81 -9.66 17.08 1.25
C GLU A 81 -8.17 17.31 0.94
N TYR A 82 -7.41 17.96 1.82
CA TYR A 82 -6.05 18.45 1.57
C TYR A 82 -5.00 17.89 2.51
N ASN A 83 -5.38 17.24 3.59
CA ASN A 83 -4.42 16.82 4.60
C ASN A 83 -4.04 15.36 4.47
N PRO A 84 -2.86 15.07 3.91
CA PRO A 84 -2.26 13.76 4.05
C PRO A 84 -2.13 13.40 5.53
N LEU A 85 -2.37 12.15 5.85
CA LEU A 85 -2.31 11.63 7.20
C LEU A 85 -1.18 10.61 7.34
N VAL A 86 -0.52 10.64 8.49
CA VAL A 86 0.44 9.62 8.90
C VAL A 86 -0.04 8.95 10.18
N ILE A 87 -0.08 7.62 10.18
CA ILE A 87 -0.41 6.80 11.34
C ILE A 87 0.79 5.92 11.63
N ASN A 88 1.41 6.09 12.78
CA ASN A 88 2.59 5.34 13.18
C ASN A 88 2.22 4.08 13.96
N ASN A 89 3.12 3.10 13.95
CA ASN A 89 2.99 1.84 14.72
C ASN A 89 1.66 1.12 14.46
N VAL A 90 1.35 0.92 13.19
CA VAL A 90 0.06 0.40 12.72
C VAL A 90 -0.18 -1.04 13.14
N TYR A 91 0.84 -1.88 13.01
CA TYR A 91 0.81 -3.25 13.50
C TYR A 91 1.46 -3.38 14.87
N ASN A 92 1.01 -4.36 15.65
CA ASN A 92 1.78 -4.76 16.83
C ASN A 92 3.16 -5.29 16.39
N GLU A 93 4.13 -5.29 17.30
CA GLU A 93 5.53 -5.57 17.00
C GLU A 93 5.73 -6.95 16.35
N ASN A 94 5.05 -7.99 16.86
CA ASN A 94 5.18 -9.35 16.32
C ASN A 94 4.63 -9.43 14.88
N SER A 95 3.48 -8.82 14.63
CA SER A 95 2.88 -8.77 13.30
C SER A 95 3.74 -7.99 12.31
N TYR A 96 4.24 -6.85 12.75
CA TYR A 96 5.15 -6.02 11.96
C TYR A 96 6.42 -6.78 11.58
N LYS A 97 7.02 -7.50 12.52
CA LYS A 97 8.21 -8.31 12.25
C LYS A 97 7.94 -9.35 11.15
N ILE A 98 6.81 -10.04 11.20
CA ILE A 98 6.44 -11.04 10.18
C ILE A 98 6.30 -10.38 8.80
N ILE A 99 5.64 -9.23 8.74
CA ILE A 99 5.47 -8.49 7.48
C ILE A 99 6.84 -8.06 6.93
N LYS A 100 7.67 -7.45 7.76
CA LYS A 100 9.02 -7.01 7.40
C LYS A 100 9.86 -8.18 6.88
N ASP A 101 9.95 -9.27 7.64
CA ASP A 101 10.73 -10.46 7.28
C ASP A 101 10.25 -11.09 5.97
N TYR A 102 8.93 -11.08 5.71
CA TYR A 102 8.36 -11.57 4.46
C TYR A 102 8.89 -10.80 3.25
N PHE A 103 8.84 -9.48 3.28
CA PHE A 103 9.29 -8.67 2.14
C PHE A 103 10.80 -8.78 1.93
N HIS A 104 11.61 -8.70 2.99
CA HIS A 104 13.06 -8.87 2.89
C HIS A 104 13.42 -10.24 2.30
N SER A 105 12.88 -11.32 2.85
CA SER A 105 13.15 -12.68 2.35
C SER A 105 12.80 -12.85 0.88
N ASN A 106 11.69 -12.26 0.42
CA ASN A 106 11.29 -12.37 -0.98
C ASN A 106 12.10 -11.49 -1.93
N ILE A 107 12.66 -10.38 -1.45
CA ILE A 107 13.65 -9.58 -2.18
C ILE A 107 14.94 -10.39 -2.32
N ASP A 108 15.46 -10.93 -1.23
CA ASP A 108 16.71 -11.69 -1.19
C ASP A 108 16.64 -12.96 -2.04
N CYS A 109 15.49 -13.62 -2.05
CA CYS A 109 15.24 -14.80 -2.90
C CYS A 109 14.96 -14.46 -4.39
N GLY A 110 14.91 -13.18 -4.76
CA GLY A 110 14.64 -12.76 -6.14
C GLY A 110 13.20 -13.01 -6.61
N ASN A 111 12.25 -13.12 -5.68
CA ASN A 111 10.84 -13.34 -5.99
C ASN A 111 10.15 -12.09 -6.54
N PHE A 112 10.66 -10.91 -6.24
CA PHE A 112 10.19 -9.66 -6.82
C PHE A 112 11.04 -9.23 -8.01
N ALA A 113 10.39 -8.75 -9.06
CA ALA A 113 11.10 -8.24 -10.24
C ALA A 113 11.77 -6.90 -9.91
N LEU A 114 13.05 -6.76 -10.22
CA LEU A 114 13.80 -5.52 -10.06
C LEU A 114 13.64 -4.60 -11.27
N GLY A 115 13.45 -3.33 -10.98
CA GLY A 115 13.43 -2.24 -11.95
C GLY A 115 12.12 -2.11 -12.73
N ASP A 116 11.79 -0.86 -13.04
CA ASP A 116 10.78 -0.51 -14.01
C ASP A 116 11.22 0.74 -14.78
N ARG A 117 10.32 1.35 -15.58
CA ARG A 117 10.65 2.54 -16.36
C ARG A 117 10.78 3.82 -15.52
N GLN A 118 10.37 3.80 -14.26
CA GLN A 118 10.26 4.99 -13.42
C GLN A 118 11.33 5.04 -12.33
N ALA A 119 11.67 3.87 -11.75
CA ALA A 119 12.53 3.83 -10.56
C ALA A 119 13.21 2.47 -10.40
N ASN A 120 14.33 2.46 -9.68
CA ASN A 120 14.93 1.23 -9.19
C ASN A 120 14.14 0.74 -7.99
N ARG A 121 13.31 -0.28 -8.19
CA ARG A 121 12.53 -0.89 -7.12
C ARG A 121 12.23 -2.35 -7.42
N TYR A 122 12.20 -3.16 -6.39
CA TYR A 122 11.58 -4.47 -6.46
C TYR A 122 10.08 -4.27 -6.49
N LYS A 123 9.40 -4.94 -7.40
CA LYS A 123 7.98 -4.72 -7.66
C LYS A 123 7.20 -6.00 -7.84
N SER A 124 5.94 -5.95 -7.46
CA SER A 124 4.92 -6.93 -7.80
C SER A 124 3.55 -6.27 -7.81
N ASN A 125 2.69 -6.70 -8.73
CA ASN A 125 1.31 -6.23 -8.82
C ASN A 125 0.39 -7.23 -8.12
N ASN A 126 -0.52 -6.75 -7.27
CA ASN A 126 -1.52 -7.54 -6.57
C ASN A 126 -0.94 -8.83 -5.92
N GLU A 127 0.19 -8.67 -5.27
CA GLU A 127 0.86 -9.74 -4.57
C GLU A 127 -0.03 -10.26 -3.41
N SER A 128 -0.09 -11.58 -3.25
CA SER A 128 -1.10 -12.24 -2.41
C SER A 128 -0.98 -11.91 -0.92
N PHE A 129 0.23 -11.85 -0.37
CA PHE A 129 0.43 -11.48 1.03
C PHE A 129 0.14 -9.99 1.27
N SER A 130 0.47 -9.14 0.31
CA SER A 130 0.08 -7.72 0.34
C SER A 130 -1.44 -7.55 0.29
N ARG A 131 -2.15 -8.45 -0.38
CA ARG A 131 -3.62 -8.47 -0.37
C ARG A 131 -4.16 -8.76 1.03
N LEU A 132 -3.54 -9.69 1.74
CA LEU A 132 -3.87 -9.93 3.15
C LEU A 132 -3.66 -8.68 3.98
N VAL A 133 -2.48 -8.05 3.86
CA VAL A 133 -2.17 -6.79 4.56
C VAL A 133 -3.22 -5.72 4.26
N GLN A 134 -3.67 -5.61 3.01
CA GLN A 134 -4.71 -4.66 2.62
C GLN A 134 -6.05 -4.93 3.33
N TYR A 135 -6.47 -6.19 3.42
CA TYR A 135 -7.70 -6.54 4.13
C TYR A 135 -7.57 -6.38 5.65
N GLU A 136 -6.42 -6.67 6.24
CA GLU A 136 -6.17 -6.41 7.65
C GLU A 136 -6.27 -4.90 7.97
N LEU A 137 -5.83 -4.04 7.06
CA LEU A 137 -5.86 -2.58 7.21
C LEU A 137 -7.23 -1.96 6.95
N LEU A 138 -8.13 -2.65 6.23
CA LEU A 138 -9.42 -2.10 5.84
C LEU A 138 -10.23 -1.51 7.01
N PRO A 139 -10.36 -2.16 8.19
CA PRO A 139 -11.08 -1.58 9.32
C PRO A 139 -10.48 -0.25 9.82
N LEU A 140 -9.15 -0.13 9.79
CA LEU A 140 -8.48 1.12 10.17
C LEU A 140 -8.72 2.21 9.13
N VAL A 141 -8.64 1.87 7.85
CA VAL A 141 -8.92 2.81 6.75
C VAL A 141 -10.35 3.33 6.82
N GLU A 142 -11.33 2.45 7.04
CA GLU A 142 -12.73 2.84 7.23
C GLU A 142 -12.94 3.71 8.48
N HIS A 143 -12.24 3.38 9.57
CA HIS A 143 -12.29 4.19 10.80
C HIS A 143 -11.76 5.60 10.56
N VAL A 144 -10.61 5.71 9.89
CA VAL A 144 -9.93 6.98 9.60
C VAL A 144 -10.77 7.86 8.67
N LEU A 145 -11.31 7.27 7.61
CA LEU A 145 -12.06 8.00 6.58
C LEU A 145 -13.52 8.22 6.96
N ASN A 146 -14.00 7.53 7.99
CA ASN A 146 -15.42 7.48 8.36
C ASN A 146 -16.34 7.14 7.16
N LYS A 147 -15.88 6.23 6.31
CA LYS A 147 -16.55 5.78 5.09
C LYS A 147 -16.38 4.29 4.90
N LYS A 148 -17.34 3.68 4.20
CA LYS A 148 -17.15 2.31 3.69
C LYS A 148 -16.23 2.31 2.48
N MET A 149 -15.24 1.44 2.52
CA MET A 149 -14.18 1.38 1.53
C MET A 149 -14.10 0.02 0.87
N GLN A 150 -13.79 0.02 -0.41
CA GLN A 150 -13.52 -1.18 -1.19
C GLN A 150 -12.03 -1.24 -1.52
N PRO A 151 -11.31 -2.31 -1.10
CA PRO A 151 -9.96 -2.57 -1.57
C PRO A 151 -9.91 -2.73 -3.09
N THR A 152 -8.93 -2.11 -3.74
CA THR A 152 -8.77 -2.19 -5.19
C THR A 152 -7.39 -2.75 -5.54
N TYR A 153 -6.51 -1.94 -6.02
CA TYR A 153 -5.22 -2.30 -6.56
C TYR A 153 -4.12 -2.31 -5.50
N ILE A 154 -3.13 -3.18 -5.67
CA ILE A 154 -1.94 -3.24 -4.83
C ILE A 154 -0.69 -3.18 -5.71
N TYR A 155 0.32 -2.47 -5.23
CA TYR A 155 1.61 -2.43 -5.87
C TYR A 155 2.74 -2.45 -4.83
N VAL A 156 3.52 -3.53 -4.84
CA VAL A 156 4.76 -3.60 -4.07
C VAL A 156 5.78 -2.66 -4.70
N SER A 157 6.35 -1.79 -3.92
CA SER A 157 7.33 -0.78 -4.33
C SER A 157 8.48 -0.72 -3.32
N CYS A 158 9.36 -1.69 -3.37
CA CYS A 158 10.54 -1.71 -2.52
C CYS A 158 11.70 -1.03 -3.25
N TYR A 159 11.82 0.28 -3.05
CA TYR A 159 12.82 1.11 -3.70
C TYR A 159 14.23 0.80 -3.20
N THR A 160 15.19 0.86 -4.12
CA THR A 160 16.63 0.75 -3.83
C THR A 160 17.35 1.94 -4.42
N LYS A 161 18.51 2.27 -3.85
CA LYS A 161 19.37 3.30 -4.40
C LYS A 161 19.76 2.98 -5.83
N ASN A 162 20.15 4.00 -6.54
CA ASN A 162 20.54 3.97 -7.93
C ASN A 162 21.40 2.75 -8.28
N GLN A 163 20.96 1.98 -9.24
CA GLN A 163 21.75 0.90 -9.82
C GLN A 163 22.15 1.32 -11.22
N GLU A 164 23.40 1.11 -11.57
CA GLU A 164 23.81 1.19 -12.95
C GLU A 164 23.10 0.10 -13.75
N LYS A 165 22.33 0.50 -14.73
CA LYS A 165 21.79 -0.40 -15.72
C LYS A 165 22.19 0.11 -17.10
N ASP A 166 22.87 -0.73 -17.85
CA ASP A 166 23.34 -0.41 -19.22
C ASP A 166 24.32 0.79 -19.26
N GLY A 167 25.09 1.03 -18.16
CA GLY A 167 26.05 2.14 -18.06
C GLY A 167 25.42 3.51 -17.77
N GLU A 168 24.12 3.56 -17.52
CA GLU A 168 23.41 4.77 -17.12
C GLU A 168 23.00 4.68 -15.65
N GLU A 169 23.37 5.68 -14.86
CA GLU A 169 22.87 5.85 -13.49
C GLU A 169 21.40 6.28 -13.56
N ARG A 170 20.51 5.43 -13.05
CA ARG A 170 19.09 5.77 -12.94
C ARG A 170 18.80 6.28 -11.53
N LYS A 171 18.33 7.51 -11.48
CA LYS A 171 17.81 8.10 -10.25
C LYS A 171 16.54 7.39 -9.80
N THR A 172 16.44 7.14 -8.51
CA THR A 172 15.22 6.62 -7.91
C THR A 172 14.39 7.80 -7.42
N GLU A 173 13.34 8.11 -8.16
CA GLU A 173 12.41 9.21 -7.89
C GLU A 173 10.99 8.81 -8.29
N LEU A 174 10.00 9.59 -7.94
CA LEU A 174 8.63 9.43 -8.38
C LEU A 174 8.18 10.73 -9.07
N PRO A 175 8.10 10.76 -10.41
CA PRO A 175 7.68 11.95 -11.14
C PRO A 175 6.27 12.43 -10.77
N PRO A 176 5.98 13.74 -10.90
CA PRO A 176 4.68 14.30 -10.57
C PRO A 176 3.54 13.63 -11.35
N HIS A 177 2.52 13.19 -10.63
CA HIS A 177 1.34 12.56 -11.21
C HIS A 177 0.13 12.62 -10.28
N THR A 178 -1.03 12.31 -10.81
CA THR A 178 -2.21 11.91 -10.06
C THR A 178 -2.49 10.45 -10.32
N ASP A 179 -3.10 9.78 -9.37
CA ASP A 179 -3.46 8.38 -9.49
C ASP A 179 -4.69 8.15 -10.38
N ARG A 180 -4.93 6.89 -10.68
CA ARG A 180 -6.10 6.44 -11.44
C ARG A 180 -7.37 6.49 -10.58
N PRO A 181 -8.56 6.52 -11.18
CA PRO A 181 -9.83 6.53 -10.43
C PRO A 181 -9.98 5.39 -9.41
N ASP A 182 -9.44 4.20 -9.71
CA ASP A 182 -9.47 3.06 -8.78
C ASP A 182 -8.54 3.22 -7.57
N CYS A 183 -7.73 4.29 -7.54
CA CYS A 183 -6.80 4.65 -6.48
C CYS A 183 -7.26 5.93 -5.78
N GLU A 184 -8.57 6.07 -5.50
CA GLU A 184 -9.15 7.27 -4.86
C GLU A 184 -8.37 7.65 -3.61
N TYR A 185 -8.12 6.69 -2.73
CA TYR A 185 -7.23 6.84 -1.60
C TYR A 185 -6.01 5.94 -1.78
N THR A 186 -4.84 6.57 -1.82
CA THR A 186 -3.56 5.89 -1.85
C THR A 186 -3.03 5.79 -0.44
N ILE A 187 -2.77 4.56 -0.02
CA ILE A 187 -2.19 4.24 1.27
C ILE A 187 -0.83 3.62 1.01
N SER A 188 0.21 4.30 1.46
CA SER A 188 1.57 3.79 1.43
C SER A 188 1.90 3.24 2.80
N TYR A 189 1.95 1.91 2.93
CA TYR A 189 2.45 1.28 4.14
C TYR A 189 3.97 1.15 4.07
N ILE A 190 4.67 1.80 4.99
CA ILE A 190 6.13 1.77 5.09
C ILE A 190 6.54 0.49 5.81
N ILE A 191 7.11 -0.43 5.04
CA ILE A 191 7.56 -1.74 5.54
C ILE A 191 8.88 -1.58 6.27
N ASP A 192 9.86 -0.92 5.61
CA ASP A 192 11.18 -0.70 6.18
C ASP A 192 11.95 0.40 5.45
N LYS A 193 12.86 1.06 6.17
CA LYS A 193 13.80 2.05 5.67
C LYS A 193 14.97 2.17 6.63
N PRO A 194 16.13 2.72 6.25
CA PRO A 194 17.21 2.99 7.19
C PRO A 194 16.74 3.91 8.31
N GLU A 195 17.16 3.62 9.52
CA GLU A 195 16.82 4.44 10.71
C GLU A 195 17.25 5.90 10.50
N GLY A 196 16.36 6.83 10.86
CA GLY A 196 16.59 8.26 10.69
C GLY A 196 16.53 8.77 9.25
N SER A 197 16.33 7.91 8.25
CA SER A 197 16.16 8.36 6.88
C SER A 197 14.81 9.02 6.66
N ASN A 198 14.76 10.01 5.74
CA ASN A 198 13.56 10.74 5.39
C ASN A 198 13.48 10.88 3.87
N TRP A 199 12.40 10.38 3.27
CA TRP A 199 12.13 10.51 1.84
C TRP A 199 10.65 10.82 1.61
N PRO A 200 10.25 12.08 1.82
CA PRO A 200 8.85 12.46 1.80
C PRO A 200 8.23 12.34 0.41
N ILE A 201 6.95 11.99 0.39
CA ILE A 201 6.11 12.26 -0.75
C ILE A 201 5.52 13.67 -0.59
N TYR A 202 5.65 14.48 -1.64
CA TYR A 202 5.08 15.83 -1.69
C TYR A 202 3.70 15.75 -2.31
N VAL A 203 2.68 16.20 -1.59
CA VAL A 203 1.30 16.21 -2.04
C VAL A 203 0.86 17.66 -2.24
N ASP A 204 0.52 18.04 -3.47
CA ASP A 204 0.04 19.38 -3.81
C ASP A 204 -1.34 19.64 -3.16
N LYS A 205 -1.48 20.77 -2.50
CA LYS A 205 -2.75 21.21 -1.90
C LYS A 205 -3.83 21.52 -2.93
N THR A 206 -3.45 21.73 -4.20
CA THR A 206 -4.36 22.12 -5.26
C THR A 206 -5.06 20.89 -5.85
N LYS A 207 -6.38 20.85 -5.75
CA LYS A 207 -7.20 19.83 -6.39
C LYS A 207 -7.16 19.95 -7.90
N GLN A 208 -6.85 18.86 -8.59
CA GLN A 208 -6.76 18.84 -10.05
C GLN A 208 -8.11 18.60 -10.70
N PRO A 209 -8.49 19.37 -11.73
CA PRO A 209 -9.67 19.08 -12.53
C PRO A 209 -9.55 17.69 -13.19
N VAL A 210 -10.66 16.98 -13.31
CA VAL A 210 -10.72 15.62 -13.90
C VAL A 210 -10.01 15.53 -15.24
N LYS A 211 -10.13 16.56 -16.08
CA LYS A 211 -9.49 16.63 -17.41
C LYS A 211 -7.97 16.71 -17.39
N ASN A 212 -7.38 17.07 -16.26
CA ASN A 212 -5.92 17.27 -16.12
C ASN A 212 -5.25 16.12 -15.36
N LYS A 213 -5.96 15.04 -15.08
CA LYS A 213 -5.41 13.91 -14.31
C LYS A 213 -4.39 13.08 -15.12
N GLY A 214 -3.36 12.60 -14.45
CA GLY A 214 -2.33 11.76 -15.05
C GLY A 214 -0.91 12.19 -14.70
N ARG A 215 -0.01 12.16 -15.68
CA ARG A 215 1.38 12.57 -15.51
C ARG A 215 1.57 14.03 -15.88
N TYR A 216 2.44 14.71 -15.12
CA TYR A 216 2.76 16.11 -15.29
C TYR A 216 4.24 16.29 -15.62
N TRP A 217 4.55 17.28 -16.46
CA TRP A 217 5.91 17.62 -16.88
C TRP A 217 6.55 18.68 -15.98
N PHE A 218 5.84 19.14 -14.95
CA PHE A 218 6.30 20.15 -14.03
C PHE A 218 6.10 19.68 -12.58
N TYR A 219 6.95 20.14 -11.71
CA TYR A 219 6.82 19.93 -10.27
C TYR A 219 5.99 21.06 -9.68
N PRO A 220 4.95 20.80 -8.90
CA PRO A 220 4.27 21.83 -8.14
C PRO A 220 5.26 22.57 -7.21
N PRO A 221 5.10 23.88 -6.99
CA PRO A 221 5.93 24.63 -6.04
C PRO A 221 5.89 23.97 -4.66
N LYS A 222 7.04 23.77 -4.03
CA LYS A 222 7.13 23.09 -2.73
C LYS A 222 6.30 23.75 -1.62
N GLU A 223 6.18 25.06 -1.65
CA GLU A 223 5.35 25.83 -0.73
C GLU A 223 3.85 25.50 -0.83
N ASN A 224 3.42 24.99 -1.98
CA ASN A 224 2.07 24.49 -2.19
C ASN A 224 1.89 23.01 -1.84
N CYS A 225 2.97 22.33 -1.49
CA CYS A 225 2.94 20.91 -1.18
C CYS A 225 3.03 20.64 0.32
N ILE A 226 2.43 19.55 0.75
CA ILE A 226 2.62 18.99 2.09
C ILE A 226 3.61 17.83 1.95
N PRO A 227 4.80 17.89 2.58
CA PRO A 227 5.70 16.74 2.64
C PRO A 227 5.16 15.72 3.64
N VAL A 228 5.08 14.48 3.23
CA VAL A 228 4.56 13.37 4.04
C VAL A 228 5.58 12.25 4.07
N ASP A 229 5.99 11.88 5.26
CA ASP A 229 6.80 10.70 5.53
C ASP A 229 6.43 10.16 6.91
N GLY A 230 6.80 8.92 7.17
CA GLY A 230 6.58 8.24 8.45
C GLY A 230 7.74 7.30 8.76
N ASP A 231 7.73 6.74 9.96
CA ASP A 231 8.67 5.70 10.34
C ASP A 231 8.29 4.35 9.71
N ALA A 232 9.17 3.37 9.80
CA ALA A 232 8.80 1.98 9.49
C ALA A 232 7.59 1.55 10.34
N ASN A 233 6.72 0.69 9.81
CA ASN A 233 5.42 0.34 10.40
C ASN A 233 4.42 1.50 10.46
N SER A 234 4.48 2.42 9.50
CA SER A 234 3.53 3.54 9.39
C SER A 234 2.70 3.48 8.12
N LEU A 235 1.52 4.06 8.18
CA LEU A 235 0.70 4.36 7.01
C LEU A 235 0.79 5.84 6.67
N MET A 236 1.01 6.13 5.40
CA MET A 236 0.74 7.44 4.82
C MET A 236 -0.51 7.33 3.95
N MET A 237 -1.45 8.25 4.10
CA MET A 237 -2.73 8.24 3.42
C MET A 237 -3.05 9.61 2.82
N PHE A 238 -3.47 9.65 1.56
CA PHE A 238 -3.93 10.85 0.87
C PHE A 238 -4.85 10.51 -0.30
N ASN A 239 -5.58 11.50 -0.81
CA ASN A 239 -6.37 11.36 -2.03
C ASN A 239 -5.45 11.49 -3.25
N GLY A 240 -4.99 10.34 -3.76
CA GLY A 240 -4.06 10.31 -4.88
C GLY A 240 -4.67 10.67 -6.23
N THR A 241 -6.00 10.55 -6.39
CA THR A 241 -6.66 10.88 -7.66
C THR A 241 -6.81 12.37 -7.90
N ASP A 242 -6.92 13.15 -6.84
CA ASP A 242 -7.26 14.57 -6.94
C ASP A 242 -6.04 15.49 -6.76
N HIS A 243 -4.96 14.98 -6.15
CA HIS A 243 -3.80 15.79 -5.85
C HIS A 243 -2.55 15.29 -6.55
N ILE A 244 -1.82 16.20 -7.21
CA ILE A 244 -0.51 15.88 -7.77
C ILE A 244 0.42 15.51 -6.62
N HIS A 245 1.13 14.41 -6.78
CA HIS A 245 2.11 13.98 -5.80
C HIS A 245 3.37 13.45 -6.49
N TYR A 246 4.50 13.59 -5.80
CA TYR A 246 5.80 13.20 -6.31
C TYR A 246 6.80 12.94 -5.18
N ARG A 247 7.90 12.27 -5.50
CA ARG A 247 9.08 12.16 -4.64
C ARG A 247 10.29 12.62 -5.42
N GLU A 248 11.15 13.40 -4.78
CA GLU A 248 12.47 13.75 -5.32
C GLU A 248 13.40 12.52 -5.31
N GLU A 249 14.62 12.69 -5.76
CA GLU A 249 15.63 11.65 -5.73
C GLU A 249 15.80 11.07 -4.31
N MET A 250 15.82 9.73 -4.23
CA MET A 250 15.90 9.01 -2.97
C MET A 250 17.25 9.23 -2.27
N PRO A 251 17.28 9.74 -1.04
CA PRO A 251 18.54 10.06 -0.35
C PRO A 251 19.14 8.87 0.40
N CYS A 252 18.41 7.76 0.55
CA CYS A 252 18.80 6.61 1.35
C CYS A 252 19.01 5.36 0.49
N ASP A 253 19.59 4.31 1.07
CA ASP A 253 19.96 3.11 0.33
C ASP A 253 18.75 2.26 -0.08
N PHE A 254 17.69 2.27 0.73
CA PHE A 254 16.45 1.59 0.43
C PHE A 254 15.25 2.26 1.11
N TYR A 255 14.05 2.05 0.55
CA TYR A 255 12.80 2.51 1.12
C TYR A 255 11.67 1.56 0.65
N TYR A 256 11.25 0.65 1.52
CA TYR A 256 10.32 -0.41 1.17
C TYR A 256 8.90 -0.04 1.57
N ILE A 257 8.03 0.03 0.58
CA ILE A 257 6.61 0.29 0.78
C ILE A 257 5.75 -0.69 -0.02
N VAL A 258 4.54 -0.86 0.45
CA VAL A 258 3.46 -1.40 -0.37
C VAL A 258 2.38 -0.34 -0.53
N LEU A 259 1.99 -0.11 -1.78
CA LEU A 259 0.91 0.81 -2.14
C LEU A 259 -0.40 0.01 -2.15
N LEU A 260 -1.31 0.42 -1.28
CA LEU A 260 -2.61 -0.19 -1.09
C LEU A 260 -3.67 0.83 -1.47
N HIS A 261 -4.48 0.52 -2.46
CA HIS A 261 -5.46 1.46 -2.95
C HIS A 261 -6.86 1.06 -2.54
N PHE A 262 -7.67 2.06 -2.28
CA PHE A 262 -9.06 1.92 -1.90
C PHE A 262 -9.91 2.94 -2.63
N ARG A 263 -11.18 2.63 -2.77
CA ARG A 263 -12.18 3.58 -3.22
C ARG A 263 -13.40 3.55 -2.32
N SER A 264 -14.11 4.64 -2.27
CA SER A 264 -15.39 4.73 -1.57
C SER A 264 -16.40 3.78 -2.19
N VAL A 265 -17.20 3.14 -1.35
CA VAL A 265 -18.41 2.45 -1.79
C VAL A 265 -19.49 3.52 -1.90
N GLU A 266 -19.99 3.76 -3.13
CA GLU A 266 -21.15 4.62 -3.32
C GLU A 266 -22.35 4.00 -2.58
N THR A 267 -22.93 4.75 -1.66
CA THR A 267 -24.12 4.36 -0.89
C THR A 267 -25.39 4.78 -1.64
#